data_4ccbc6409c805678cd970cbb2f80ad51
#
_entry.id   4ccbc6409c805678cd970cbb2f80ad51
#
_cell.length_a   1.000
_cell.length_b   1.000
_cell.length_c   1.000
_cell.angle_alpha   90.00
_cell.angle_beta   90.00
_cell.angle_gamma   90.00
#
_symmetry.space_group_name_H-M   'P 1'
#
loop_
_entity.id
_entity.type
_entity.pdbx_description
1 polymer ?
#
loop_
_entity_poly.entity_id
_entity_poly.type
_entity_poly.pdbx_seq_one_letter_code
_entity_poly.pdbx_strand_id
1 'polypeptide(L)'
;MKHLPKSTPTEILNDPYGFTYKEMSEVIGEDKARAYNRKLYKQPFHKENLSISTKKVYKSSDTEKYVYELKDNRYIETVFIKRRDGGTVCVSTQVGCSVGCIFCESGRNGFVRNLTPSEIVQQVVLIRQKVNRIVFMGMGEPLFNYDNLIAA
;
A
#
# COMPACT_ATOMS: atom_id res chain seq x y z
N MET A 1 -7.32 1.38 23.56
CA MET A 1 -7.16 0.34 22.52
C MET A 1 -8.54 -0.19 22.19
N LYS A 2 -9.09 0.20 21.02
CA LYS A 2 -10.35 -0.40 20.55
C LYS A 2 -10.02 -1.82 20.07
N HIS A 3 -10.63 -2.85 20.68
CA HIS A 3 -10.64 -4.19 20.11
C HIS A 3 -11.26 -4.11 18.72
N LEU A 4 -10.45 -4.26 17.69
CA LEU A 4 -10.96 -4.55 16.36
C LEU A 4 -11.77 -5.86 16.43
N PRO A 5 -12.91 -5.96 15.73
CA PRO A 5 -13.68 -7.19 15.67
C PRO A 5 -12.78 -8.31 15.15
N LYS A 6 -12.91 -9.51 15.72
CA LYS A 6 -12.14 -10.68 15.31
C LYS A 6 -12.42 -10.94 13.84
N SER A 7 -11.41 -10.71 13.00
CA SER A 7 -11.46 -10.99 11.56
C SER A 7 -11.78 -12.47 11.30
N THR A 8 -12.47 -12.75 10.23
CA THR A 8 -12.79 -14.11 9.80
C THR A 8 -11.76 -14.64 8.80
N PRO A 9 -11.59 -15.97 8.68
CA PRO A 9 -10.74 -16.54 7.62
C PRO A 9 -11.09 -16.04 6.22
N THR A 10 -12.37 -15.80 5.95
CA THR A 10 -12.87 -15.29 4.67
C THR A 10 -12.41 -13.86 4.39
N GLU A 11 -12.39 -13.00 5.40
CA GLU A 11 -11.90 -11.62 5.26
C GLU A 11 -10.40 -11.59 4.93
N ILE A 12 -9.60 -12.43 5.59
CA ILE A 12 -8.17 -12.58 5.29
C ILE A 12 -7.94 -13.04 3.85
N LEU A 13 -8.74 -14.00 3.37
CA LEU A 13 -8.62 -14.51 2.00
C LEU A 13 -9.01 -13.47 0.94
N ASN A 14 -9.97 -12.59 1.27
CA ASN A 14 -10.45 -11.56 0.36
C ASN A 14 -9.55 -10.33 0.30
N ASP A 15 -8.88 -9.99 1.40
CA ASP A 15 -7.93 -8.86 1.46
C ASP A 15 -6.71 -9.19 2.35
N PRO A 16 -5.84 -10.09 1.89
CA PRO A 16 -4.73 -10.58 2.69
C PRO A 16 -3.67 -9.55 3.05
N TYR A 17 -3.57 -8.48 2.26
CA TYR A 17 -2.62 -7.39 2.52
C TYR A 17 -3.12 -6.40 3.59
N GLY A 18 -4.38 -6.50 3.98
CA GLY A 18 -4.99 -5.70 5.03
C GLY A 18 -4.75 -6.23 6.45
N PHE A 19 -4.05 -7.36 6.59
CA PHE A 19 -3.82 -8.03 7.86
C PHE A 19 -2.33 -8.25 8.16
N THR A 20 -1.95 -8.00 9.40
CA THR A 20 -0.60 -8.35 9.88
C THR A 20 -0.43 -9.87 10.01
N TYR A 21 0.80 -10.34 10.01
CA TYR A 21 1.10 -11.76 10.26
C TYR A 21 0.49 -12.25 11.58
N LYS A 22 0.52 -11.42 12.61
CA LYS A 22 -0.04 -11.74 13.93
C LYS A 22 -1.55 -11.97 13.86
N GLU A 23 -2.28 -11.05 13.24
CA GLU A 23 -3.73 -11.17 13.06
C GLU A 23 -4.09 -12.41 12.24
N MET A 24 -3.35 -12.67 11.15
CA MET A 24 -3.53 -13.90 10.37
C MET A 24 -3.29 -15.15 11.22
N SER A 25 -2.23 -15.19 12.05
CA SER A 25 -1.90 -16.35 12.89
C SER A 25 -2.95 -16.62 13.96
N GLU A 26 -3.57 -15.59 14.52
CA GLU A 26 -4.64 -15.71 15.49
C GLU A 26 -5.95 -16.30 14.89
N VAL A 27 -6.18 -16.06 13.59
CA VAL A 27 -7.43 -16.48 12.92
C VAL A 27 -7.30 -17.83 12.22
N ILE A 28 -6.19 -18.08 11.50
CA ILE A 28 -6.01 -19.29 10.67
C ILE A 28 -4.93 -20.25 11.20
N GLY A 29 -4.29 -19.92 12.30
CA GLY A 29 -3.20 -20.67 12.91
C GLY A 29 -1.82 -20.33 12.32
N GLU A 30 -0.78 -20.49 13.14
CA GLU A 30 0.57 -20.00 12.83
C GLU A 30 1.17 -20.62 11.56
N ASP A 31 1.05 -21.95 11.39
CA ASP A 31 1.63 -22.64 10.23
C ASP A 31 0.96 -22.20 8.91
N LYS A 32 -0.35 -22.06 8.91
CA LYS A 32 -1.12 -21.59 7.75
C LYS A 32 -0.78 -20.13 7.46
N ALA A 33 -0.73 -19.27 8.50
CA ALA A 33 -0.36 -17.87 8.34
C ALA A 33 1.05 -17.71 7.79
N ARG A 34 2.02 -18.51 8.25
CA ARG A 34 3.40 -18.51 7.75
C ARG A 34 3.47 -18.93 6.28
N ALA A 35 2.79 -20.01 5.91
CA ALA A 35 2.74 -20.49 4.53
C ALA A 35 2.07 -19.46 3.60
N TYR A 36 0.98 -18.87 4.07
CA TYR A 36 0.21 -17.87 3.33
C TYR A 36 1.00 -16.57 3.14
N ASN A 37 1.60 -16.04 4.21
CA ASN A 37 2.43 -14.84 4.18
C ASN A 37 3.62 -15.02 3.22
N ARG A 38 4.32 -16.18 3.29
CA ARG A 38 5.39 -16.49 2.34
C ARG A 38 4.91 -16.48 0.89
N LYS A 39 3.69 -16.93 0.62
CA LYS A 39 3.09 -16.94 -0.72
C LYS A 39 2.74 -15.52 -1.18
N LEU A 40 2.17 -14.69 -0.29
CA LEU A 40 1.79 -13.31 -0.60
C LEU A 40 2.98 -12.45 -1.06
N TYR A 41 4.12 -12.56 -0.37
CA TYR A 41 5.29 -11.73 -0.64
C TYR A 41 6.33 -12.38 -1.57
N LYS A 42 6.03 -13.58 -2.13
CA LYS A 42 6.86 -14.24 -3.12
C LYS A 42 6.49 -13.78 -4.54
N GLN A 43 7.48 -13.41 -5.32
CA GLN A 43 7.28 -13.08 -6.74
C GLN A 43 7.09 -14.35 -7.59
N PRO A 44 6.23 -14.36 -8.62
CA PRO A 44 5.27 -13.31 -9.02
C PRO A 44 4.02 -13.30 -8.09
N PHE A 45 3.55 -12.10 -7.76
CA PHE A 45 2.39 -11.94 -6.89
C PHE A 45 1.12 -12.51 -7.54
N HIS A 46 0.27 -13.13 -6.71
CA HIS A 46 -1.07 -13.53 -7.13
C HIS A 46 -1.94 -12.28 -7.35
N LYS A 47 -2.38 -12.08 -8.58
CA LYS A 47 -3.20 -10.92 -8.97
C LYS A 47 -4.63 -10.95 -8.39
N GLU A 48 -5.03 -12.08 -7.82
CA GLU A 48 -6.44 -12.37 -7.50
C GLU A 48 -7.00 -11.57 -6.31
N ASN A 49 -6.13 -11.00 -5.47
CA ASN A 49 -6.56 -10.31 -4.24
C ASN A 49 -6.02 -8.87 -4.13
N LEU A 50 -5.80 -8.21 -5.27
CA LEU A 50 -5.31 -6.84 -5.27
C LEU A 50 -6.48 -5.85 -5.15
N SER A 51 -6.33 -4.89 -4.23
CA SER A 51 -7.23 -3.74 -4.06
C SER A 51 -6.89 -2.59 -5.01
N ILE A 52 -5.68 -2.63 -5.60
CA ILE A 52 -5.20 -1.62 -6.55
C ILE A 52 -4.69 -2.29 -7.81
N SER A 53 -4.76 -1.58 -8.93
CA SER A 53 -4.24 -2.04 -10.22
C SER A 53 -3.36 -0.97 -10.86
N THR A 54 -2.31 -1.40 -11.59
CA THR A 54 -1.44 -0.47 -12.31
C THR A 54 -2.16 0.06 -13.55
N LYS A 55 -2.47 1.35 -13.56
CA LYS A 55 -3.09 2.04 -14.70
C LYS A 55 -2.06 2.54 -15.70
N LYS A 56 -0.99 3.16 -15.19
CA LYS A 56 0.06 3.75 -16.03
C LYS A 56 1.40 3.79 -15.31
N VAL A 57 2.49 3.70 -16.07
CA VAL A 57 3.85 3.86 -15.56
C VAL A 57 4.58 4.87 -16.44
N TYR A 58 5.12 5.89 -15.80
CA TYR A 58 6.03 6.85 -16.44
C TYR A 58 7.44 6.52 -16.00
N LYS A 59 8.38 6.49 -16.95
CA LYS A 59 9.78 6.12 -16.67
C LYS A 59 10.74 7.20 -17.12
N SER A 60 11.76 7.43 -16.30
CA SER A 60 12.96 8.17 -16.64
C SER A 60 14.20 7.31 -16.38
N SER A 61 15.40 7.89 -16.40
CA SER A 61 16.65 7.15 -16.21
C SER A 61 16.74 6.40 -14.88
N ASP A 62 16.27 7.02 -13.82
CA ASP A 62 16.41 6.55 -12.44
C ASP A 62 15.11 6.57 -11.63
N THR A 63 14.00 6.97 -12.27
CA THR A 63 12.71 7.13 -11.57
C THR A 63 11.59 6.50 -12.38
N GLU A 64 10.71 5.77 -11.70
CA GLU A 64 9.45 5.26 -12.25
C GLU A 64 8.30 5.79 -11.40
N LYS A 65 7.34 6.48 -12.03
CA LYS A 65 6.09 6.89 -11.39
C LYS A 65 4.97 5.97 -11.83
N TYR A 66 4.35 5.33 -10.87
CA TYR A 66 3.21 4.44 -11.04
C TYR A 66 1.93 5.19 -10.70
N VAL A 67 0.95 5.12 -11.57
CA VAL A 67 -0.42 5.53 -11.30
C VAL A 67 -1.22 4.26 -11.05
N TYR A 68 -1.75 4.13 -9.85
CA TYR A 68 -2.62 3.02 -9.45
C TYR A 68 -4.08 3.45 -9.43
N GLU A 69 -4.93 2.59 -9.95
CA GLU A 69 -6.38 2.69 -9.88
C GLU A 69 -6.89 1.85 -8.70
N LEU A 70 -7.73 2.45 -7.87
CA LEU A 70 -8.36 1.86 -6.70
C LEU A 70 -9.72 1.25 -7.09
N LYS A 71 -10.29 0.39 -6.23
CA LYS A 71 -11.60 -0.25 -6.48
C LYS A 71 -12.77 0.75 -6.61
N ASP A 72 -12.63 1.95 -6.05
CA ASP A 72 -13.61 3.04 -6.15
C ASP A 72 -13.35 4.00 -7.33
N ASN A 73 -12.57 3.57 -8.33
CA ASN A 73 -12.18 4.34 -9.50
C ASN A 73 -11.41 5.64 -9.19
N ARG A 74 -10.77 5.71 -8.04
CA ARG A 74 -9.84 6.79 -7.68
C ARG A 74 -8.42 6.40 -8.05
N TYR A 75 -7.54 7.39 -8.09
CA TYR A 75 -6.15 7.21 -8.49
C TYR A 75 -5.21 7.71 -7.41
N ILE A 76 -4.11 6.96 -7.24
CA ILE A 76 -2.98 7.37 -6.40
C ILE A 76 -1.68 7.22 -7.17
N GLU A 77 -0.66 7.91 -6.73
CA GLU A 77 0.67 7.85 -7.32
C GLU A 77 1.68 7.24 -6.35
N THR A 78 2.59 6.46 -6.88
CA THR A 78 3.73 5.88 -6.17
C THR A 78 4.98 6.10 -7.01
N VAL A 79 6.07 6.50 -6.39
CA VAL A 79 7.33 6.75 -7.11
C VAL A 79 8.40 5.80 -6.63
N PHE A 80 9.03 5.08 -7.57
CA PHE A 80 10.24 4.30 -7.31
C PHE A 80 11.45 5.08 -7.81
N ILE A 81 12.43 5.27 -6.93
CA ILE A 81 13.70 5.95 -7.25
C ILE A 81 14.82 4.92 -7.15
N LYS A 82 15.44 4.62 -8.29
CA LYS A 82 16.53 3.65 -8.41
C LYS A 82 17.80 4.15 -7.70
N ARG A 83 18.46 3.24 -6.99
CA ARG A 83 19.76 3.47 -6.33
C ARG A 83 20.70 2.31 -6.67
N ARG A 84 21.99 2.45 -6.36
CA ARG A 84 23.03 1.43 -6.71
C ARG A 84 22.76 0.06 -6.08
N ASP A 85 22.21 0.01 -4.87
CA ASP A 85 21.97 -1.19 -4.07
C ASP A 85 20.52 -1.64 -4.05
N GLY A 86 19.63 -0.96 -4.76
CA GLY A 86 18.19 -1.17 -4.78
C GLY A 86 17.46 0.14 -5.04
N GLY A 87 16.36 0.41 -4.33
CA GLY A 87 15.63 1.65 -4.55
C GLY A 87 14.81 2.12 -3.34
N THR A 88 14.35 3.35 -3.45
CA THR A 88 13.41 3.97 -2.53
C THR A 88 12.04 4.03 -3.17
N VAL A 89 11.01 3.59 -2.44
CA VAL A 89 9.61 3.75 -2.86
C VAL A 89 8.97 4.86 -2.03
N CYS A 90 8.40 5.84 -2.72
CA CYS A 90 7.60 6.91 -2.14
C CYS A 90 6.12 6.52 -2.25
N VAL A 91 5.49 6.27 -1.11
CA VAL A 91 4.14 5.68 -0.97
C VAL A 91 3.13 6.76 -0.61
N SER A 92 1.94 6.68 -1.20
CA SER A 92 0.77 7.51 -0.85
C SER A 92 0.03 6.91 0.34
N THR A 93 -0.59 7.77 1.16
CA THR A 93 -1.37 7.38 2.35
C THR A 93 -2.83 7.81 2.28
N GLN A 94 -3.18 8.71 1.36
CA GLN A 94 -4.54 9.21 1.17
C GLN A 94 -4.86 9.39 -0.31
N VAL A 95 -6.13 9.42 -0.64
CA VAL A 95 -6.65 9.94 -1.92
C VAL A 95 -6.89 11.44 -1.72
N GLY A 96 -6.06 12.26 -2.39
CA GLY A 96 -5.99 13.69 -2.12
C GLY A 96 -5.26 14.01 -0.81
N CYS A 97 -5.38 15.24 -0.32
CA CYS A 97 -4.77 15.67 0.94
C CYS A 97 -5.52 16.86 1.52
N SER A 98 -5.75 16.87 2.84
CA SER A 98 -6.45 17.94 3.55
C SER A 98 -5.55 19.08 4.02
N VAL A 99 -4.21 18.92 3.96
CA VAL A 99 -3.27 19.92 4.50
C VAL A 99 -3.26 21.21 3.66
N GLY A 100 -3.49 21.10 2.33
CA GLY A 100 -3.61 22.28 1.47
C GLY A 100 -2.30 23.06 1.27
N CYS A 101 -1.14 22.43 1.31
CA CYS A 101 0.14 23.08 1.05
C CYS A 101 0.11 23.77 -0.33
N ILE A 102 0.44 25.05 -0.39
CA ILE A 102 0.32 25.90 -1.59
C ILE A 102 1.15 25.41 -2.80
N PHE A 103 2.20 24.65 -2.55
CA PHE A 103 3.10 24.10 -3.59
C PHE A 103 2.77 22.65 -3.98
N CYS A 104 1.79 22.00 -3.30
CA CYS A 104 1.55 20.57 -3.46
C CYS A 104 0.29 20.30 -4.29
N GLU A 105 0.48 19.60 -5.40
CA GLU A 105 -0.62 19.22 -6.31
C GLU A 105 -1.65 18.29 -5.63
N SER A 106 -1.20 17.42 -4.72
CA SER A 106 -2.08 16.45 -4.04
C SER A 106 -3.21 17.11 -3.24
N GLY A 107 -3.02 18.34 -2.77
CA GLY A 107 -4.01 19.09 -2.01
C GLY A 107 -5.01 19.88 -2.86
N ARG A 108 -4.74 20.09 -4.17
CA ARG A 108 -5.58 20.96 -5.02
C ARG A 108 -7.02 20.48 -5.17
N ASN A 109 -7.19 19.16 -5.27
CA ASN A 109 -8.52 18.55 -5.40
C ASN A 109 -9.14 18.16 -4.05
N GLY A 110 -8.53 18.60 -2.94
CA GLY A 110 -8.96 18.31 -1.59
C GLY A 110 -8.72 16.86 -1.16
N PHE A 111 -9.23 16.53 0.00
CA PHE A 111 -9.18 15.20 0.61
C PHE A 111 -10.43 14.41 0.25
N VAL A 112 -10.27 13.16 -0.12
CA VAL A 112 -11.36 12.24 -0.41
C VAL A 112 -11.49 11.19 0.71
N ARG A 113 -10.43 10.40 0.94
CA ARG A 113 -10.38 9.38 1.99
C ARG A 113 -8.97 8.93 2.32
N ASN A 114 -8.83 8.29 3.46
CA ASN A 114 -7.64 7.55 3.82
C ASN A 114 -7.51 6.28 2.95
N LEU A 115 -6.27 5.87 2.69
CA LEU A 115 -5.97 4.54 2.14
C LEU A 115 -6.05 3.50 3.25
N THR A 116 -6.51 2.31 2.90
CA THR A 116 -6.48 1.16 3.80
C THR A 116 -5.06 0.61 3.95
N PRO A 117 -4.74 -0.18 4.99
CA PRO A 117 -3.45 -0.84 5.12
C PRO A 117 -3.07 -1.64 3.87
N SER A 118 -4.03 -2.38 3.31
CA SER A 118 -3.87 -3.15 2.09
C SER A 118 -3.47 -2.29 0.89
N GLU A 119 -4.14 -1.15 0.67
CA GLU A 119 -3.82 -0.22 -0.41
C GLU A 119 -2.42 0.41 -0.24
N ILE A 120 -1.98 0.63 1.01
CA ILE A 120 -0.64 1.14 1.32
C ILE A 120 0.42 0.07 0.99
N VAL A 121 0.26 -1.15 1.51
CA VAL A 121 1.20 -2.26 1.31
C VAL A 121 1.34 -2.63 -0.18
N GLN A 122 0.22 -2.69 -0.90
CA GLN A 122 0.21 -3.12 -2.31
C GLN A 122 0.98 -2.18 -3.24
N GLN A 123 1.11 -0.89 -2.90
CA GLN A 123 1.97 0.03 -3.66
C GLN A 123 3.43 -0.45 -3.70
N VAL A 124 3.93 -1.01 -2.58
CA VAL A 124 5.28 -1.57 -2.50
C VAL A 124 5.37 -2.94 -3.16
N VAL A 125 4.38 -3.79 -2.90
CA VAL A 125 4.31 -5.17 -3.42
C VAL A 125 4.28 -5.21 -4.95
N LEU A 126 3.64 -4.23 -5.60
CA LEU A 126 3.56 -4.15 -7.06
C LEU A 126 4.85 -3.62 -7.72
N ILE A 127 5.79 -3.07 -6.94
CA ILE A 127 7.12 -2.69 -7.44
C ILE A 127 7.95 -3.96 -7.65
N ARG A 128 8.39 -4.20 -8.89
CA ARG A 128 9.15 -5.40 -9.24
C ARG A 128 10.64 -5.31 -8.96
N GLN A 129 11.13 -4.10 -8.73
CA GLN A 129 12.52 -3.81 -8.44
C GLN A 129 12.83 -4.08 -6.96
N LYS A 130 14.10 -4.27 -6.64
CA LYS A 130 14.56 -4.41 -5.26
C LYS A 130 14.33 -3.10 -4.50
N VAL A 131 13.50 -3.14 -3.47
CA VAL A 131 13.19 -2.03 -2.58
C VAL A 131 14.01 -2.16 -1.29
N ASN A 132 14.77 -1.12 -0.94
CA ASN A 132 15.58 -1.07 0.29
C ASN A 132 15.04 -0.02 1.28
N ARG A 133 14.23 0.92 0.80
CA ARG A 133 13.70 2.00 1.62
C ARG A 133 12.28 2.36 1.18
N ILE A 134 11.42 2.60 2.16
CA ILE A 134 10.06 3.09 1.96
C ILE A 134 9.96 4.44 2.64
N VAL A 135 9.35 5.43 1.96
CA VAL A 135 9.05 6.75 2.51
C VAL A 135 7.59 7.10 2.23
N PHE A 136 6.92 7.67 3.20
CA PHE A 136 5.52 8.08 3.10
C PHE A 136 5.42 9.56 2.73
N MET A 137 5.90 9.88 1.52
CA MET A 137 6.00 11.24 0.98
C MET A 137 5.23 11.39 -0.34
N GLY A 138 4.31 10.46 -0.62
CA GLY A 138 3.40 10.52 -1.76
C GLY A 138 2.20 11.40 -1.50
N MET A 139 1.03 11.00 -2.01
CA MET A 139 -0.22 11.73 -1.78
C MET A 139 -0.72 11.53 -0.34
N GLY A 140 -1.18 12.64 0.28
CA GLY A 140 -1.75 12.64 1.62
C GLY A 140 -0.75 13.04 2.72
N GLU A 141 -1.30 13.30 3.91
CA GLU A 141 -0.52 13.49 5.14
C GLU A 141 -0.52 12.18 5.95
N PRO A 142 0.65 11.52 6.12
CA PRO A 142 0.73 10.22 6.79
C PRO A 142 0.13 10.22 8.21
N LEU A 143 0.34 11.29 8.97
CA LEU A 143 -0.13 11.37 10.36
C LEU A 143 -1.67 11.50 10.46
N PHE A 144 -2.34 11.91 9.38
CA PHE A 144 -3.81 11.94 9.32
C PHE A 144 -4.41 10.57 8.95
N ASN A 145 -3.56 9.60 8.59
CA ASN A 145 -3.91 8.21 8.38
C ASN A 145 -3.09 7.26 9.26
N TYR A 146 -2.77 7.70 10.48
CA TYR A 146 -1.80 7.06 11.36
C TYR A 146 -2.13 5.59 11.67
N ASP A 147 -3.37 5.28 12.03
CA ASP A 147 -3.76 3.92 12.42
C ASP A 147 -3.58 2.92 11.26
N ASN A 148 -3.99 3.29 10.04
CA ASN A 148 -3.80 2.46 8.85
C ASN A 148 -2.33 2.36 8.43
N LEU A 149 -1.56 3.43 8.66
CA LEU A 149 -0.13 3.44 8.38
C LEU A 149 0.64 2.48 9.28
N ILE A 150 0.31 2.45 10.57
CA ILE A 150 0.95 1.53 11.53
C ILE A 150 0.52 0.09 11.31
N ALA A 151 -0.71 -0.14 10.82
CA ALA A 151 -1.19 -1.47 10.45
C ALA A 151 -0.56 -2.01 9.16
N ALA A 152 -0.08 -1.13 8.26
CA ALA A 152 0.57 -1.50 7.00
C ALA A 152 2.04 -1.87 7.19
#